data_dfc5ee10205f1159d036bcb89dfbf62e
#
_entry.id   dfc5ee10205f1159d036bcb89dfbf62e
#
_cell.length_a   1.000
_cell.length_b   1.000
_cell.length_c   1.000
_cell.angle_alpha   90.00
_cell.angle_beta   90.00
_cell.angle_gamma   90.00
#
_symmetry.space_group_name_H-M   'P 1'
#
loop_
_entity.id
_entity.type
_entity.pdbx_description
1 polymer ?
#
loop_
_entity_poly.entity_id
_entity_poly.type
_entity_poly.pdbx_seq_one_letter_code
_entity_poly.pdbx_strand_id
1 'polypeptide(L)'
;MISLLLLVGLAVAVFVGFNVGGSNTGVAFGPAVGSGAVSKLAAGLLMTVFALLGGWTVGRRVVTTLGSNLVVGDPFTLPVSIGVLFFIGGSLFVSNVFGVPASTSMTAVGAIAGLGLAQNALATAVVLEIISWWIVAPLIAFWVSGMVGRYAYDAIEERIAVDTSDGSLLAPDTDGRIPTPQLADETRPREATGGVLVVGIACFMAFSAGASNVANAIAPLVGSGQLTMNAGILLASGAIGLGAVTIARRTLDTMGEGLTELPLTAALVVAVVSATLVTALSAIGIPASFVVIATMSTVGLGWGRATRAEGALVVDADDVVEELEQEVSVGDLYRPWATLRVVALQNAVPAVATIGAYALFSVW
;
A
#
# COMPACT_ATOMS: atom_id res chain seq x y z
N MET A 1 19.95 -27.34 15.90
CA MET A 1 19.22 -27.89 14.72
C MET A 1 17.93 -27.09 14.56
N ILE A 2 17.62 -26.62 13.35
CA ILE A 2 16.34 -25.94 13.06
C ILE A 2 15.25 -26.99 13.17
N SER A 3 14.21 -26.75 14.01
CA SER A 3 13.10 -27.70 14.11
C SER A 3 12.23 -27.65 12.85
N LEU A 4 11.61 -28.76 12.49
CA LEU A 4 10.67 -28.82 11.36
C LEU A 4 9.55 -27.77 11.52
N LEU A 5 9.09 -27.57 12.74
CA LEU A 5 8.04 -26.59 13.04
C LEU A 5 8.51 -25.16 12.77
N LEU A 6 9.77 -24.83 13.05
CA LEU A 6 10.34 -23.49 12.71
C LEU A 6 10.43 -23.31 11.19
N LEU A 7 10.77 -24.34 10.44
CA LEU A 7 10.74 -24.29 8.96
C LEU A 7 9.34 -23.99 8.43
N VAL A 8 8.31 -24.63 9.00
CA VAL A 8 6.92 -24.31 8.69
C VAL A 8 6.58 -22.87 9.02
N GLY A 9 6.99 -22.36 10.21
CA GLY A 9 6.77 -20.97 10.60
C GLY A 9 7.43 -19.99 9.65
N LEU A 10 8.67 -20.24 9.25
CA LEU A 10 9.38 -19.41 8.26
C LEU A 10 8.70 -19.46 6.88
N ALA A 11 8.26 -20.65 6.43
CA ALA A 11 7.55 -20.77 5.17
C ALA A 11 6.23 -20.01 5.15
N VAL A 12 5.47 -20.05 6.25
CA VAL A 12 4.21 -19.26 6.37
C VAL A 12 4.51 -17.76 6.44
N ALA A 13 5.57 -17.33 7.13
CA ALA A 13 6.00 -15.94 7.14
C ALA A 13 6.40 -15.44 5.73
N VAL A 14 7.14 -16.27 4.98
CA VAL A 14 7.46 -15.99 3.57
C VAL A 14 6.19 -15.92 2.72
N PHE A 15 5.23 -16.80 2.94
CA PHE A 15 3.94 -16.76 2.24
C PHE A 15 3.16 -15.46 2.53
N VAL A 16 3.15 -14.98 3.78
CA VAL A 16 2.56 -13.68 4.12
C VAL A 16 3.29 -12.55 3.39
N GLY A 17 4.62 -12.47 3.51
CA GLY A 17 5.44 -11.44 2.86
C GLY A 17 5.27 -11.43 1.34
N PHE A 18 5.20 -12.62 0.72
CA PHE A 18 4.95 -12.80 -0.71
C PHE A 18 3.60 -12.17 -1.13
N ASN A 19 2.53 -12.45 -0.38
CA ASN A 19 1.21 -11.86 -0.66
C ASN A 19 1.18 -10.35 -0.42
N VAL A 20 1.87 -9.86 0.60
CA VAL A 20 2.05 -8.42 0.86
C VAL A 20 2.74 -7.73 -0.32
N GLY A 21 3.80 -8.33 -0.87
CA GLY A 21 4.52 -7.81 -2.05
C GLY A 21 3.62 -7.76 -3.28
N GLY A 22 2.86 -8.83 -3.53
CA GLY A 22 1.91 -8.89 -4.64
C GLY A 22 0.83 -7.80 -4.57
N SER A 23 0.31 -7.53 -3.38
CA SER A 23 -0.75 -6.55 -3.16
C SER A 23 -0.25 -5.09 -3.21
N ASN A 24 0.88 -4.78 -2.57
CA ASN A 24 1.33 -3.40 -2.40
C ASN A 24 2.11 -2.83 -3.59
N THR A 25 2.78 -3.67 -4.40
CA THR A 25 3.60 -3.19 -5.51
C THR A 25 2.76 -2.49 -6.58
N GLY A 26 1.56 -3.00 -6.88
CA GLY A 26 0.64 -2.37 -7.82
C GLY A 26 0.23 -0.98 -7.37
N VAL A 27 -0.06 -0.81 -6.08
CA VAL A 27 -0.43 0.49 -5.51
C VAL A 27 0.74 1.47 -5.52
N ALA A 28 1.97 1.00 -5.18
CA ALA A 28 3.14 1.86 -5.10
C ALA A 28 3.69 2.28 -6.47
N PHE A 29 3.74 1.37 -7.43
CA PHE A 29 4.39 1.58 -8.71
C PHE A 29 3.42 1.62 -9.90
N GLY A 30 2.11 1.47 -9.69
CA GLY A 30 1.11 1.54 -10.76
C GLY A 30 1.27 2.77 -11.64
N PRO A 31 1.28 3.99 -11.08
CA PRO A 31 1.48 5.23 -11.86
C PRO A 31 2.83 5.28 -12.58
N ALA A 32 3.91 4.80 -11.95
CA ALA A 32 5.25 4.81 -12.54
C ALA A 32 5.41 3.79 -13.69
N VAL A 33 4.75 2.65 -13.59
CA VAL A 33 4.73 1.64 -14.65
C VAL A 33 3.74 2.04 -15.75
N GLY A 34 2.57 2.55 -15.38
CA GLY A 34 1.54 3.01 -16.33
C GLY A 34 2.01 4.19 -17.18
N SER A 35 2.81 5.11 -16.63
CA SER A 35 3.44 6.21 -17.37
C SER A 35 4.68 5.79 -18.19
N GLY A 36 5.07 4.52 -18.14
CA GLY A 36 6.29 4.06 -18.81
C GLY A 36 7.61 4.48 -18.13
N ALA A 37 7.56 5.20 -16.99
CA ALA A 37 8.76 5.69 -16.30
C ALA A 37 9.66 4.56 -15.80
N VAL A 38 9.10 3.39 -15.48
CA VAL A 38 9.83 2.22 -14.98
C VAL A 38 9.23 0.91 -15.47
N SER A 39 10.06 -0.07 -15.77
CA SER A 39 9.59 -1.42 -16.14
C SER A 39 9.03 -2.17 -14.92
N LYS A 40 8.13 -3.14 -15.14
CA LYS A 40 7.54 -3.98 -14.09
C LYS A 40 8.60 -4.70 -13.24
N LEU A 41 9.69 -5.15 -13.87
CA LEU A 41 10.80 -5.81 -13.16
C LEU A 41 11.55 -4.81 -12.27
N ALA A 42 11.88 -3.64 -12.80
CA ALA A 42 12.56 -2.60 -12.04
C ALA A 42 11.68 -2.11 -10.87
N ALA A 43 10.37 -1.96 -11.08
CA ALA A 43 9.41 -1.65 -10.02
C ALA A 43 9.44 -2.68 -8.88
N GLY A 44 9.47 -3.99 -9.21
CA GLY A 44 9.59 -5.06 -8.20
C GLY A 44 10.91 -5.03 -7.43
N LEU A 45 12.02 -4.73 -8.09
CA LEU A 45 13.33 -4.59 -7.45
C LEU A 45 13.40 -3.36 -6.56
N LEU A 46 12.91 -2.20 -7.03
CA LEU A 46 12.80 -0.98 -6.23
C LEU A 46 11.88 -1.19 -5.03
N MET A 47 10.73 -1.86 -5.22
CA MET A 47 9.84 -2.24 -4.11
C MET A 47 10.60 -3.02 -3.05
N THR A 48 11.43 -3.99 -3.43
CA THR A 48 12.23 -4.80 -2.50
C THR A 48 13.19 -3.95 -1.67
N VAL A 49 13.95 -3.08 -2.34
CA VAL A 49 14.96 -2.22 -1.69
C VAL A 49 14.30 -1.22 -0.75
N PHE A 50 13.28 -0.50 -1.22
CA PHE A 50 12.65 0.54 -0.42
C PHE A 50 11.75 -0.03 0.67
N ALA A 51 11.11 -1.18 0.48
CA ALA A 51 10.41 -1.89 1.55
C ALA A 51 11.38 -2.38 2.64
N LEU A 52 12.57 -2.86 2.25
CA LEU A 52 13.62 -3.19 3.23
C LEU A 52 14.04 -1.94 4.02
N LEU A 53 14.30 -0.82 3.37
CA LEU A 53 14.69 0.42 4.04
C LEU A 53 13.60 0.91 5.00
N GLY A 54 12.33 0.89 4.58
CA GLY A 54 11.19 1.26 5.42
C GLY A 54 11.02 0.34 6.62
N GLY A 55 11.06 -0.97 6.41
CA GLY A 55 10.98 -1.97 7.47
C GLY A 55 12.15 -1.88 8.45
N TRP A 56 13.36 -1.66 7.94
CA TRP A 56 14.57 -1.57 8.75
C TRP A 56 14.65 -0.34 9.64
N THR A 57 14.20 0.79 9.14
CA THR A 57 14.26 2.08 9.85
C THR A 57 13.02 2.31 10.73
N VAL A 58 11.88 2.46 10.11
CA VAL A 58 10.62 2.87 10.75
C VAL A 58 9.80 1.68 11.21
N GLY A 59 9.75 0.60 10.43
CA GLY A 59 8.87 -0.55 10.64
C GLY A 59 9.14 -1.37 11.91
N ARG A 60 10.31 -1.23 12.52
CA ARG A 60 10.65 -1.91 13.79
C ARG A 60 9.63 -1.65 14.90
N ARG A 61 9.11 -0.42 14.97
CA ARG A 61 8.11 -0.04 15.98
C ARG A 61 6.78 -0.76 15.75
N VAL A 62 6.37 -0.90 14.48
CA VAL A 62 5.17 -1.66 14.13
C VAL A 62 5.35 -3.15 14.44
N VAL A 63 6.55 -3.72 14.19
CA VAL A 63 6.85 -5.11 14.59
C VAL A 63 6.70 -5.29 16.10
N THR A 64 7.19 -4.34 16.90
CA THR A 64 7.05 -4.37 18.38
C THR A 64 5.58 -4.27 18.79
N THR A 65 4.81 -3.36 18.20
CA THR A 65 3.38 -3.21 18.51
C THR A 65 2.62 -4.51 18.24
N LEU A 66 2.80 -5.11 17.07
CA LEU A 66 2.10 -6.34 16.70
C LEU A 66 2.63 -7.59 17.41
N GLY A 67 3.93 -7.65 17.69
CA GLY A 67 4.57 -8.81 18.29
C GLY A 67 4.57 -8.83 19.81
N SER A 68 4.31 -7.68 20.48
CA SER A 68 4.48 -7.61 21.94
C SER A 68 3.42 -6.75 22.66
N ASN A 69 2.84 -5.74 21.99
CA ASN A 69 1.97 -4.78 22.70
C ASN A 69 0.47 -5.02 22.48
N LEU A 70 0.09 -5.75 21.43
CA LEU A 70 -1.32 -5.94 21.07
C LEU A 70 -2.02 -6.98 21.94
N VAL A 71 -1.28 -7.96 22.45
CA VAL A 71 -1.79 -9.00 23.37
C VAL A 71 -0.91 -9.01 24.61
N VAL A 72 -1.53 -9.03 25.78
CA VAL A 72 -0.84 -9.00 27.08
C VAL A 72 -0.21 -10.36 27.39
N GLY A 73 1.00 -10.35 27.95
CA GLY A 73 1.76 -11.56 28.28
C GLY A 73 2.65 -12.03 27.12
N ASP A 74 2.96 -13.31 27.10
CA ASP A 74 3.74 -13.97 26.04
C ASP A 74 2.86 -14.88 25.19
N PRO A 75 1.92 -14.33 24.39
CA PRO A 75 0.91 -15.13 23.69
C PRO A 75 1.50 -15.94 22.54
N PHE A 76 2.66 -15.53 22.03
CA PHE A 76 3.24 -16.11 20.83
C PHE A 76 4.19 -17.28 21.19
N THR A 77 3.66 -18.50 21.18
CA THR A 77 4.46 -19.70 20.98
C THR A 77 4.67 -19.94 19.48
N LEU A 78 5.61 -20.82 19.11
CA LEU A 78 5.82 -21.12 17.68
C LEU A 78 4.57 -21.65 16.97
N PRO A 79 3.78 -22.59 17.54
CA PRO A 79 2.52 -23.03 16.93
C PRO A 79 1.48 -21.92 16.80
N VAL A 80 1.35 -21.05 17.84
CA VAL A 80 0.42 -19.90 17.81
C VAL A 80 0.83 -18.92 16.72
N SER A 81 2.14 -18.62 16.61
CA SER A 81 2.67 -17.75 15.56
C SER A 81 2.34 -18.27 14.16
N ILE A 82 2.47 -19.58 13.95
CA ILE A 82 2.12 -20.22 12.68
C ILE A 82 0.63 -20.07 12.39
N GLY A 83 -0.25 -20.31 13.36
CA GLY A 83 -1.68 -20.15 13.20
C GLY A 83 -2.11 -18.74 12.86
N VAL A 84 -1.58 -17.73 13.58
CA VAL A 84 -1.85 -16.31 13.28
C VAL A 84 -1.38 -15.96 11.87
N LEU A 85 -0.13 -16.29 11.52
CA LEU A 85 0.42 -16.03 10.18
C LEU A 85 -0.34 -16.76 9.08
N PHE A 86 -0.85 -17.96 9.34
CA PHE A 86 -1.68 -18.70 8.39
C PHE A 86 -2.97 -17.94 8.06
N PHE A 87 -3.67 -17.40 9.06
CA PHE A 87 -4.87 -16.60 8.81
C PHE A 87 -4.56 -15.29 8.12
N ILE A 88 -3.46 -14.62 8.47
CA ILE A 88 -3.01 -13.42 7.75
C ILE A 88 -2.73 -13.75 6.28
N GLY A 89 -1.87 -14.73 6.03
CA GLY A 89 -1.44 -15.10 4.68
C GLY A 89 -2.56 -15.65 3.82
N GLY A 90 -3.40 -16.54 4.40
CA GLY A 90 -4.55 -17.12 3.72
C GLY A 90 -5.59 -16.08 3.30
N SER A 91 -5.91 -15.13 4.19
CA SER A 91 -6.85 -14.05 3.90
C SER A 91 -6.31 -13.10 2.81
N LEU A 92 -5.03 -12.75 2.86
CA LEU A 92 -4.38 -11.93 1.83
C LEU A 92 -4.27 -12.67 0.49
N PHE A 93 -4.01 -13.98 0.51
CA PHE A 93 -3.98 -14.79 -0.69
C PHE A 93 -5.33 -14.80 -1.40
N VAL A 94 -6.42 -15.00 -0.67
CA VAL A 94 -7.78 -14.93 -1.22
C VAL A 94 -8.01 -13.57 -1.89
N SER A 95 -7.65 -12.46 -1.22
CA SER A 95 -7.77 -11.13 -1.79
C SER A 95 -6.99 -10.97 -3.10
N ASN A 96 -5.74 -11.43 -3.13
CA ASN A 96 -4.88 -11.37 -4.32
C ASN A 96 -5.44 -12.20 -5.49
N VAL A 97 -6.04 -13.38 -5.21
CA VAL A 97 -6.69 -14.20 -6.24
C VAL A 97 -7.88 -13.48 -6.86
N PHE A 98 -8.66 -12.75 -6.06
CA PHE A 98 -9.76 -11.93 -6.56
C PHE A 98 -9.34 -10.60 -7.19
N GLY A 99 -8.05 -10.27 -7.18
CA GLY A 99 -7.49 -9.04 -7.76
C GLY A 99 -7.94 -7.77 -7.05
N VAL A 100 -8.33 -7.86 -5.77
CA VAL A 100 -8.77 -6.70 -4.98
C VAL A 100 -7.75 -6.43 -3.88
N PRO A 101 -7.22 -5.20 -3.77
CA PRO A 101 -6.28 -4.84 -2.72
C PRO A 101 -6.98 -4.85 -1.35
N ALA A 102 -6.59 -5.78 -0.47
CA ALA A 102 -7.03 -5.78 0.92
C ALA A 102 -6.06 -4.99 1.81
N SER A 103 -6.59 -4.52 2.96
CA SER A 103 -5.75 -3.91 3.98
C SER A 103 -4.92 -4.97 4.70
N THR A 104 -3.63 -5.04 4.37
CA THR A 104 -2.70 -5.99 4.98
C THR A 104 -2.52 -5.73 6.48
N SER A 105 -2.45 -4.46 6.90
CA SER A 105 -2.31 -4.09 8.31
C SER A 105 -3.56 -4.41 9.13
N MET A 106 -4.76 -4.14 8.60
CA MET A 106 -6.01 -4.51 9.28
C MET A 106 -6.15 -6.02 9.41
N THR A 107 -5.72 -6.78 8.40
CA THR A 107 -5.74 -8.24 8.43
C THR A 107 -4.81 -8.79 9.51
N ALA A 108 -3.60 -8.24 9.63
CA ALA A 108 -2.63 -8.67 10.64
C ALA A 108 -3.09 -8.31 12.07
N VAL A 109 -3.51 -7.06 12.28
CA VAL A 109 -4.08 -6.63 13.57
C VAL A 109 -5.30 -7.46 13.93
N GLY A 110 -6.18 -7.72 12.97
CA GLY A 110 -7.37 -8.52 13.17
C GLY A 110 -7.07 -9.95 13.61
N ALA A 111 -6.14 -10.65 12.94
CA ALA A 111 -5.74 -12.00 13.30
C ALA A 111 -5.12 -12.06 14.72
N ILE A 112 -4.25 -11.09 15.06
CA ILE A 112 -3.63 -10.98 16.39
C ILE A 112 -4.67 -10.61 17.44
N ALA A 113 -5.60 -9.70 17.14
CA ALA A 113 -6.69 -9.36 18.04
C ALA A 113 -7.63 -10.55 18.26
N GLY A 114 -7.89 -11.37 17.24
CA GLY A 114 -8.63 -12.62 17.37
C GLY A 114 -7.98 -13.59 18.37
N LEU A 115 -6.65 -13.75 18.30
CA LEU A 115 -5.90 -14.50 19.31
C LEU A 115 -6.07 -13.89 20.70
N GLY A 116 -5.88 -12.56 20.85
CA GLY A 116 -6.00 -11.87 22.13
C GLY A 116 -7.39 -11.97 22.74
N LEU A 117 -8.44 -11.93 21.93
CA LEU A 117 -9.82 -12.14 22.38
C LEU A 117 -10.05 -13.58 22.85
N ALA A 118 -9.55 -14.58 22.11
CA ALA A 118 -9.69 -16.00 22.49
C ALA A 118 -9.00 -16.31 23.82
N GLN A 119 -7.90 -15.65 24.11
CA GLN A 119 -7.13 -15.83 25.35
C GLN A 119 -7.54 -14.87 26.48
N ASN A 120 -8.53 -13.99 26.27
CA ASN A 120 -8.89 -12.90 27.20
C ASN A 120 -7.70 -12.01 27.59
N ALA A 121 -6.76 -11.84 26.67
CA ALA A 121 -5.50 -11.14 26.87
C ALA A 121 -5.30 -9.94 25.93
N LEU A 122 -6.38 -9.45 25.29
CA LEU A 122 -6.33 -8.33 24.35
C LEU A 122 -5.96 -7.04 25.07
N ALA A 123 -4.93 -6.34 24.60
CA ALA A 123 -4.55 -5.01 25.08
C ALA A 123 -5.53 -3.95 24.51
N THR A 124 -6.72 -3.85 25.11
CA THR A 124 -7.83 -3.03 24.60
C THR A 124 -7.45 -1.58 24.35
N ALA A 125 -6.59 -1.00 25.20
CA ALA A 125 -6.13 0.39 25.02
C ALA A 125 -5.32 0.56 23.72
N VAL A 126 -4.41 -0.38 23.41
CA VAL A 126 -3.62 -0.36 22.18
C VAL A 126 -4.50 -0.56 20.95
N VAL A 127 -5.47 -1.47 21.03
CA VAL A 127 -6.44 -1.70 19.94
C VAL A 127 -7.29 -0.47 19.68
N LEU A 128 -7.79 0.19 20.73
CA LEU A 128 -8.57 1.42 20.57
C LEU A 128 -7.73 2.57 19.99
N GLU A 129 -6.47 2.68 20.39
CA GLU A 129 -5.54 3.64 19.79
C GLU A 129 -5.36 3.39 18.30
N ILE A 130 -5.10 2.15 17.88
CA ILE A 130 -4.96 1.76 16.47
C ILE A 130 -6.25 2.08 15.70
N ILE A 131 -7.42 1.69 16.22
CA ILE A 131 -8.72 1.96 15.58
C ILE A 131 -8.98 3.47 15.47
N SER A 132 -8.65 4.24 16.51
CA SER A 132 -8.79 5.70 16.47
C SER A 132 -7.97 6.31 15.34
N TRP A 133 -6.72 5.87 15.15
CA TRP A 133 -5.89 6.30 14.04
C TRP A 133 -6.38 5.82 12.67
N TRP A 134 -7.04 4.65 12.59
CA TRP A 134 -7.66 4.20 11.35
C TRP A 134 -8.85 5.04 10.91
N ILE A 135 -9.44 5.80 11.83
CA ILE A 135 -10.50 6.78 11.53
C ILE A 135 -9.87 8.16 11.26
N VAL A 136 -8.97 8.61 12.12
CA VAL A 136 -8.41 9.97 12.07
C VAL A 136 -7.49 10.17 10.85
N ALA A 137 -6.61 9.20 10.54
CA ALA A 137 -5.65 9.36 9.45
C ALA A 137 -6.30 9.47 8.07
N PRO A 138 -7.32 8.69 7.70
CA PRO A 138 -8.07 8.90 6.46
C PRO A 138 -8.78 10.25 6.39
N LEU A 139 -9.29 10.76 7.51
CA LEU A 139 -9.88 12.12 7.57
C LEU A 139 -8.82 13.19 7.32
N ILE A 140 -7.63 13.05 7.91
CA ILE A 140 -6.50 13.96 7.63
C ILE A 140 -6.13 13.87 6.15
N ALA A 141 -6.04 12.66 5.57
CA ALA A 141 -5.76 12.47 4.16
C ALA A 141 -6.77 13.16 3.26
N PHE A 142 -8.07 13.00 3.57
CA PHE A 142 -9.15 13.69 2.85
C PHE A 142 -8.98 15.20 2.87
N TRP A 143 -8.80 15.80 4.04
CA TRP A 143 -8.68 17.25 4.17
C TRP A 143 -7.40 17.80 3.54
N VAL A 144 -6.25 17.17 3.76
CA VAL A 144 -4.98 17.61 3.18
C VAL A 144 -5.04 17.54 1.66
N SER A 145 -5.49 16.43 1.09
CA SER A 145 -5.62 16.28 -0.35
C SER A 145 -6.69 17.19 -0.94
N GLY A 146 -7.80 17.42 -0.20
CA GLY A 146 -8.83 18.39 -0.59
C GLY A 146 -8.30 19.82 -0.66
N MET A 147 -7.49 20.23 0.33
CA MET A 147 -6.83 21.53 0.29
C MET A 147 -5.85 21.65 -0.87
N VAL A 148 -5.06 20.60 -1.14
CA VAL A 148 -4.16 20.57 -2.31
C VAL A 148 -4.98 20.64 -3.60
N GLY A 149 -6.07 19.88 -3.71
CA GLY A 149 -6.95 19.89 -4.88
C GLY A 149 -7.58 21.26 -5.13
N ARG A 150 -7.98 21.95 -4.07
CA ARG A 150 -8.62 23.26 -4.17
C ARG A 150 -7.67 24.42 -4.46
N TYR A 151 -6.47 24.42 -3.85
CA TYR A 151 -5.61 25.62 -3.85
C TYR A 151 -4.28 25.46 -4.58
N ALA A 152 -3.78 24.24 -4.73
CA ALA A 152 -2.43 24.02 -5.23
C ALA A 152 -2.38 23.14 -6.50
N TYR A 153 -3.46 22.48 -6.86
CA TYR A 153 -3.44 21.46 -7.92
C TYR A 153 -2.92 22.00 -9.26
N ASP A 154 -3.46 23.12 -9.77
CA ASP A 154 -3.06 23.68 -11.05
C ASP A 154 -1.60 24.14 -11.07
N ALA A 155 -1.16 24.76 -9.96
CA ALA A 155 0.24 25.17 -9.84
C ALA A 155 1.20 23.97 -9.80
N ILE A 156 0.74 22.81 -9.31
CA ILE A 156 1.49 21.56 -9.33
C ILE A 156 1.47 20.99 -10.75
N GLU A 157 0.32 20.95 -11.40
CA GLU A 157 0.13 20.43 -12.75
C GLU A 157 0.96 21.20 -13.78
N GLU A 158 0.93 22.54 -13.74
CA GLU A 158 1.76 23.39 -14.61
C GLU A 158 3.27 23.18 -14.43
N ARG A 159 3.71 22.88 -13.19
CA ARG A 159 5.14 22.67 -12.90
C ARG A 159 5.61 21.26 -13.19
N ILE A 160 4.75 20.27 -12.99
CA ILE A 160 5.08 18.87 -13.13
C ILE A 160 4.70 18.35 -14.53
N ALA A 161 4.04 19.19 -15.41
CA ALA A 161 3.58 18.77 -16.74
C ALA A 161 4.38 17.56 -17.29
N VAL A 162 3.95 16.36 -16.88
CA VAL A 162 4.54 15.11 -17.34
C VAL A 162 3.74 14.76 -18.59
N ASP A 163 4.19 15.30 -19.73
CA ASP A 163 3.74 14.77 -21.01
C ASP A 163 4.16 13.30 -21.03
N THR A 164 3.18 12.43 -21.07
CA THR A 164 3.40 11.01 -21.29
C THR A 164 3.83 10.83 -22.73
N SER A 165 5.15 10.79 -22.97
CA SER A 165 5.67 10.37 -24.26
C SER A 165 5.38 8.88 -24.44
N ASP A 166 5.04 8.47 -25.67
CA ASP A 166 4.78 7.08 -26.07
C ASP A 166 6.06 6.20 -26.00
N GLY A 167 6.76 6.17 -24.86
CA GLY A 167 7.96 5.36 -24.70
C GLY A 167 8.50 5.31 -23.27
N SER A 168 9.19 4.20 -22.95
CA SER A 168 9.89 4.05 -21.67
C SER A 168 11.04 5.07 -21.57
N LEU A 169 11.10 5.85 -20.47
CA LEU A 169 12.19 6.79 -20.19
C LEU A 169 13.57 6.10 -20.11
N LEU A 170 13.60 4.82 -19.82
CA LEU A 170 14.79 3.98 -19.77
C LEU A 170 14.67 2.91 -20.84
N ALA A 171 15.32 3.11 -21.98
CA ALA A 171 15.52 2.07 -22.97
C ALA A 171 16.72 1.20 -22.57
N PRO A 172 16.64 -0.15 -22.69
CA PRO A 172 17.82 -0.98 -22.53
C PRO A 172 18.76 -0.77 -23.74
N ASP A 173 19.93 -0.25 -23.48
CA ASP A 173 21.02 -0.31 -24.49
C ASP A 173 21.42 -1.78 -24.68
N THR A 174 21.17 -2.30 -25.86
CA THR A 174 21.50 -3.68 -26.25
C THR A 174 22.84 -3.83 -26.94
N ASP A 175 23.61 -2.75 -27.14
CA ASP A 175 24.89 -2.79 -27.79
C ASP A 175 26.02 -3.36 -26.91
N GLY A 176 25.76 -3.53 -25.62
CA GLY A 176 26.69 -4.12 -24.65
C GLY A 176 26.33 -5.56 -24.24
N ARG A 177 27.32 -6.31 -23.68
CA ARG A 177 27.12 -7.66 -23.12
C ARG A 177 26.19 -7.67 -21.89
N ILE A 178 25.94 -6.51 -21.29
CA ILE A 178 25.02 -6.32 -20.15
C ILE A 178 24.13 -5.14 -20.56
N PRO A 179 22.80 -5.31 -20.59
CA PRO A 179 21.90 -4.22 -20.90
C PRO A 179 22.01 -3.16 -19.80
N THR A 180 22.53 -1.99 -20.17
CA THR A 180 22.59 -0.82 -19.28
C THR A 180 21.39 0.07 -19.55
N PRO A 181 20.69 0.59 -18.51
CA PRO A 181 19.60 1.52 -18.71
C PRO A 181 20.17 2.85 -19.20
N GLN A 182 19.83 3.25 -20.43
CA GLN A 182 20.12 4.57 -20.99
C GLN A 182 18.82 5.36 -21.12
N LEU A 183 18.91 6.70 -20.96
CA LEU A 183 17.81 7.60 -21.30
C LEU A 183 17.57 7.50 -22.81
N ALA A 184 16.31 7.39 -23.22
CA ALA A 184 15.95 7.38 -24.63
C ALA A 184 16.43 8.68 -25.30
N ASP A 185 17.05 8.55 -26.48
CA ASP A 185 17.77 9.64 -27.19
C ASP A 185 16.90 10.88 -27.51
N GLU A 186 15.57 10.77 -27.42
CA GLU A 186 14.62 11.86 -27.67
C GLU A 186 14.00 12.45 -26.41
N THR A 187 14.45 12.06 -25.20
CA THR A 187 13.84 12.50 -23.93
C THR A 187 14.16 13.97 -23.65
N ARG A 188 13.13 14.81 -23.62
CA ARG A 188 13.28 16.22 -23.23
C ARG A 188 13.67 16.33 -21.76
N PRO A 189 14.48 17.32 -21.33
CA PRO A 189 14.89 17.48 -19.92
C PRO A 189 13.71 17.58 -18.94
N ARG A 190 12.56 18.09 -19.37
CA ARG A 190 11.32 18.15 -18.58
C ARG A 190 10.70 16.77 -18.34
N GLU A 191 10.68 15.91 -19.36
CA GLU A 191 10.17 14.53 -19.27
C GLU A 191 11.03 13.69 -18.33
N ALA A 192 12.36 13.83 -18.45
CA ALA A 192 13.31 13.16 -17.55
C ALA A 192 13.07 13.58 -16.06
N THR A 193 12.87 14.88 -15.82
CA THR A 193 12.60 15.38 -14.46
C THR A 193 11.28 14.85 -13.91
N GLY A 194 10.23 14.83 -14.73
CA GLY A 194 8.92 14.28 -14.37
C GLY A 194 9.02 12.78 -14.03
N GLY A 195 9.69 12.01 -14.89
CA GLY A 195 9.88 10.57 -14.65
C GLY A 195 10.68 10.26 -13.39
N VAL A 196 11.75 11.00 -13.10
CA VAL A 196 12.53 10.87 -11.86
C VAL A 196 11.65 11.17 -10.64
N LEU A 197 10.79 12.20 -10.71
CA LEU A 197 9.87 12.52 -9.63
C LEU A 197 8.84 11.42 -9.41
N VAL A 198 8.24 10.88 -10.47
CA VAL A 198 7.28 9.77 -10.41
C VAL A 198 7.91 8.53 -9.76
N VAL A 199 9.11 8.16 -10.21
CA VAL A 199 9.85 7.02 -9.64
C VAL A 199 10.26 7.29 -8.19
N GLY A 200 10.69 8.51 -7.86
CA GLY A 200 11.04 8.92 -6.49
C GLY A 200 9.84 8.80 -5.54
N ILE A 201 8.66 9.25 -5.98
CA ILE A 201 7.41 9.12 -5.20
C ILE A 201 7.02 7.64 -5.06
N ALA A 202 7.12 6.85 -6.12
CA ALA A 202 6.85 5.41 -6.05
C ALA A 202 7.81 4.69 -5.08
N CYS A 203 9.08 5.06 -5.05
CA CYS A 203 10.05 4.58 -4.08
C CYS A 203 9.69 4.99 -2.65
N PHE A 204 9.21 6.22 -2.44
CA PHE A 204 8.71 6.66 -1.13
C PHE A 204 7.46 5.88 -0.69
N MET A 205 6.55 5.59 -1.62
CA MET A 205 5.42 4.70 -1.35
C MET A 205 5.88 3.29 -0.96
N ALA A 206 6.86 2.72 -1.65
CA ALA A 206 7.44 1.42 -1.32
C ALA A 206 8.11 1.42 0.06
N PHE A 207 8.83 2.50 0.40
CA PHE A 207 9.39 2.71 1.73
C PHE A 207 8.28 2.72 2.80
N SER A 208 7.24 3.50 2.57
CA SER A 208 6.08 3.59 3.46
C SER A 208 5.37 2.24 3.61
N ALA A 209 5.18 1.51 2.51
CA ALA A 209 4.62 0.17 2.54
C ALA A 209 5.48 -0.80 3.36
N GLY A 210 6.81 -0.74 3.23
CA GLY A 210 7.73 -1.51 4.04
C GLY A 210 7.68 -1.16 5.52
N ALA A 211 7.60 0.14 5.84
CA ALA A 211 7.48 0.63 7.20
C ALA A 211 6.25 0.09 7.94
N SER A 212 5.12 -0.07 7.25
CA SER A 212 3.88 -0.57 7.84
C SER A 212 3.71 -2.09 7.72
N ASN A 213 4.15 -2.71 6.63
CA ASN A 213 3.70 -4.06 6.26
C ASN A 213 4.73 -5.18 6.46
N VAL A 214 6.03 -4.87 6.61
CA VAL A 214 7.05 -5.88 6.97
C VAL A 214 6.67 -6.59 8.27
N ALA A 215 6.12 -5.84 9.23
CA ALA A 215 5.65 -6.36 10.50
C ALA A 215 4.59 -7.46 10.37
N ASN A 216 3.69 -7.35 9.39
CA ASN A 216 2.59 -8.29 9.19
C ASN A 216 3.06 -9.72 8.92
N ALA A 217 4.25 -9.87 8.33
CA ALA A 217 4.83 -11.18 8.00
C ALA A 217 5.65 -11.80 9.15
N ILE A 218 6.15 -10.99 10.10
CA ILE A 218 7.15 -11.48 11.05
C ILE A 218 6.83 -11.22 12.51
N ALA A 219 5.92 -10.29 12.82
CA ALA A 219 5.69 -9.89 14.21
C ALA A 219 5.38 -11.06 15.15
N PRO A 220 4.55 -12.06 14.79
CA PRO A 220 4.33 -13.22 15.67
C PRO A 220 5.59 -14.05 15.92
N LEU A 221 6.45 -14.25 14.91
CA LEU A 221 7.71 -15.00 15.07
C LEU A 221 8.77 -14.22 15.84
N VAL A 222 8.79 -12.90 15.71
CA VAL A 222 9.67 -12.03 16.51
C VAL A 222 9.17 -11.99 17.96
N GLY A 223 7.86 -11.85 18.16
CA GLY A 223 7.23 -11.85 19.49
C GLY A 223 7.44 -13.17 20.24
N SER A 224 7.45 -14.31 19.53
CA SER A 224 7.78 -15.61 20.13
C SER A 224 9.26 -15.84 20.42
N GLY A 225 10.14 -14.89 20.09
CA GLY A 225 11.58 -15.05 20.22
C GLY A 225 12.22 -16.06 19.26
N GLN A 226 11.47 -16.65 18.33
CA GLN A 226 11.98 -17.62 17.35
C GLN A 226 12.77 -16.97 16.23
N LEU A 227 12.55 -15.68 15.99
CA LEU A 227 13.22 -14.91 14.96
C LEU A 227 13.70 -13.57 15.53
N THR A 228 14.95 -13.22 15.28
CA THR A 228 15.43 -11.89 15.66
C THR A 228 14.83 -10.82 14.77
N MET A 229 14.66 -9.61 15.28
CA MET A 229 14.13 -8.47 14.54
C MET A 229 14.82 -8.28 13.18
N ASN A 230 16.15 -8.32 13.16
CA ASN A 230 16.93 -8.10 11.94
C ASN A 230 16.73 -9.22 10.91
N ALA A 231 16.81 -10.48 11.34
CA ALA A 231 16.58 -11.63 10.45
C ALA A 231 15.14 -11.63 9.92
N GLY A 232 14.18 -11.27 10.77
CA GLY A 232 12.78 -11.14 10.38
C GLY A 232 12.58 -10.09 9.29
N ILE A 233 13.13 -8.89 9.46
CA ILE A 233 12.98 -7.82 8.46
C ILE A 233 13.60 -8.24 7.12
N LEU A 234 14.78 -8.87 7.13
CA LEU A 234 15.40 -9.37 5.91
C LEU A 234 14.55 -10.45 5.23
N LEU A 235 14.02 -11.40 6.01
CA LEU A 235 13.14 -12.45 5.51
C LEU A 235 11.87 -11.87 4.88
N ALA A 236 11.17 -11.00 5.60
CA ALA A 236 9.94 -10.38 5.12
C ALA A 236 10.17 -9.51 3.89
N SER A 237 11.22 -8.70 3.87
CA SER A 237 11.54 -7.84 2.73
C SER A 237 11.92 -8.66 1.50
N GLY A 238 12.68 -9.75 1.66
CA GLY A 238 12.96 -10.69 0.59
C GLY A 238 11.70 -11.38 0.06
N ALA A 239 10.80 -11.80 0.95
CA ALA A 239 9.52 -12.40 0.57
C ALA A 239 8.60 -11.38 -0.14
N ILE A 240 8.54 -10.13 0.34
CA ILE A 240 7.84 -9.02 -0.34
C ILE A 240 8.43 -8.84 -1.75
N GLY A 241 9.76 -8.85 -1.88
CA GLY A 241 10.43 -8.74 -3.17
C GLY A 241 10.08 -9.86 -4.14
N LEU A 242 10.03 -11.11 -3.67
CA LEU A 242 9.58 -12.24 -4.48
C LEU A 242 8.15 -12.05 -4.97
N GLY A 243 7.24 -11.60 -4.12
CA GLY A 243 5.86 -11.26 -4.50
C GLY A 243 5.79 -10.12 -5.50
N ALA A 244 6.59 -9.08 -5.28
CA ALA A 244 6.66 -7.90 -6.14
C ALA A 244 7.13 -8.22 -7.57
N VAL A 245 8.12 -9.10 -7.71
CA VAL A 245 8.66 -9.48 -9.03
C VAL A 245 7.78 -10.50 -9.77
N THR A 246 7.00 -11.31 -9.03
CA THR A 246 6.23 -12.42 -9.61
C THR A 246 4.75 -12.07 -9.79
N ILE A 247 3.97 -12.07 -8.69
CA ILE A 247 2.50 -11.92 -8.78
C ILE A 247 2.05 -10.49 -8.96
N ALA A 248 2.86 -9.50 -8.56
CA ALA A 248 2.51 -8.09 -8.73
C ALA A 248 2.37 -7.66 -10.20
N ARG A 249 2.88 -8.43 -11.15
CA ARG A 249 2.69 -8.16 -12.59
C ARG A 249 1.21 -8.02 -12.94
N ARG A 250 0.35 -8.91 -12.41
CA ARG A 250 -1.10 -8.85 -12.64
C ARG A 250 -1.74 -7.61 -11.98
N THR A 251 -1.30 -7.28 -10.77
CA THR A 251 -1.82 -6.11 -10.05
C THR A 251 -1.37 -4.81 -10.73
N LEU A 252 -0.14 -4.77 -11.26
CA LEU A 252 0.37 -3.65 -12.03
C LEU A 252 -0.42 -3.46 -13.34
N ASP A 253 -0.78 -4.55 -14.04
CA ASP A 253 -1.60 -4.48 -15.25
C ASP A 253 -3.01 -3.95 -14.90
N THR A 254 -3.63 -4.50 -13.87
CA THR A 254 -4.97 -4.06 -13.42
C THR A 254 -4.97 -2.61 -12.93
N MET A 255 -3.94 -2.19 -12.21
CA MET A 255 -3.82 -0.83 -11.68
C MET A 255 -3.34 0.17 -12.73
N GLY A 256 -2.48 -0.26 -13.68
CA GLY A 256 -2.02 0.58 -14.78
C GLY A 256 -3.09 0.82 -15.84
N GLU A 257 -3.96 -0.17 -16.10
CA GLU A 257 -4.96 -0.11 -17.16
C GLU A 257 -6.39 0.18 -16.65
N GLY A 258 -6.69 -0.05 -15.39
CA GLY A 258 -8.06 -0.09 -14.88
C GLY A 258 -8.43 0.91 -13.79
N LEU A 259 -7.47 1.50 -13.08
CA LEU A 259 -7.72 2.50 -12.03
C LEU A 259 -7.24 3.91 -12.43
N THR A 260 -6.61 4.08 -13.56
CA THR A 260 -5.98 5.33 -13.97
C THR A 260 -6.82 6.12 -14.98
N GLU A 261 -8.05 6.44 -14.63
CA GLU A 261 -8.67 7.68 -15.11
C GLU A 261 -8.22 8.89 -14.26
N LEU A 262 -7.40 8.65 -13.20
CA LEU A 262 -6.79 9.74 -12.44
C LEU A 262 -5.61 10.31 -13.22
N PRO A 263 -5.58 11.62 -13.49
CA PRO A 263 -4.42 12.30 -14.04
C PRO A 263 -3.17 11.96 -13.20
N LEU A 264 -2.03 11.79 -13.85
CA LEU A 264 -0.77 11.41 -13.18
C LEU A 264 -0.44 12.33 -11.99
N THR A 265 -0.64 13.64 -12.16
CA THR A 265 -0.48 14.64 -11.09
C THR A 265 -1.36 14.33 -9.89
N ALA A 266 -2.63 13.94 -10.11
CA ALA A 266 -3.54 13.55 -9.03
C ALA A 266 -3.04 12.30 -8.30
N ALA A 267 -2.59 11.29 -9.05
CA ALA A 267 -2.01 10.07 -8.48
C ALA A 267 -0.76 10.37 -7.63
N LEU A 268 0.10 11.28 -8.06
CA LEU A 268 1.29 11.70 -7.31
C LEU A 268 0.94 12.42 -6.00
N VAL A 269 -0.04 13.32 -6.01
CA VAL A 269 -0.51 14.01 -4.78
C VAL A 269 -1.05 12.99 -3.79
N VAL A 270 -1.93 12.08 -4.23
CA VAL A 270 -2.47 10.99 -3.40
C VAL A 270 -1.35 10.14 -2.82
N ALA A 271 -0.36 9.80 -3.64
CA ALA A 271 0.78 8.99 -3.25
C ALA A 271 1.60 9.65 -2.14
N VAL A 272 1.96 10.91 -2.31
CA VAL A 272 2.77 11.67 -1.32
C VAL A 272 2.02 11.82 0.01
N VAL A 273 0.75 12.23 -0.02
CA VAL A 273 -0.05 12.38 1.19
C VAL A 273 -0.19 11.05 1.93
N SER A 274 -0.52 9.98 1.19
CA SER A 274 -0.72 8.66 1.78
C SER A 274 0.58 8.09 2.36
N ALA A 275 1.69 8.14 1.61
CA ALA A 275 2.97 7.64 2.06
C ALA A 275 3.48 8.41 3.29
N THR A 276 3.28 9.73 3.33
CA THR A 276 3.66 10.55 4.48
C THR A 276 2.89 10.15 5.74
N LEU A 277 1.58 10.01 5.65
CA LEU A 277 0.74 9.62 6.80
C LEU A 277 1.06 8.20 7.28
N VAL A 278 1.19 7.24 6.36
CA VAL A 278 1.55 5.85 6.73
C VAL A 278 2.92 5.79 7.38
N THR A 279 3.91 6.52 6.84
CA THR A 279 5.25 6.58 7.43
C THR A 279 5.22 7.21 8.82
N ALA A 280 4.49 8.32 9.00
CA ALA A 280 4.35 9.00 10.29
C ALA A 280 3.69 8.08 11.35
N LEU A 281 2.60 7.39 10.98
CA LEU A 281 1.93 6.44 11.87
C LEU A 281 2.84 5.25 12.21
N SER A 282 3.54 4.70 11.23
CA SER A 282 4.51 3.63 11.45
C SER A 282 5.65 4.08 12.37
N ALA A 283 6.06 5.35 12.30
CA ALA A 283 7.10 5.91 13.17
C ALA A 283 6.67 6.01 14.64
N ILE A 284 5.38 6.06 14.93
CA ILE A 284 4.85 5.95 16.30
C ILE A 284 4.38 4.52 16.66
N GLY A 285 4.61 3.55 15.75
CA GLY A 285 4.28 2.15 15.96
C GLY A 285 2.83 1.76 15.62
N ILE A 286 2.07 2.64 14.98
CA ILE A 286 0.70 2.36 14.55
C ILE A 286 0.69 1.70 13.16
N PRO A 287 0.20 0.46 13.04
CA PRO A 287 0.03 -0.20 11.74
C PRO A 287 -1.07 0.50 10.95
N ALA A 288 -0.71 1.09 9.82
CA ALA A 288 -1.63 1.90 9.01
C ALA A 288 -2.08 1.16 7.74
N SER A 289 -3.34 1.39 7.34
CA SER A 289 -3.85 0.90 6.07
C SER A 289 -3.53 1.89 4.96
N PHE A 290 -2.55 1.55 4.13
CA PHE A 290 -2.19 2.34 2.96
C PHE A 290 -3.39 2.55 2.02
N VAL A 291 -4.14 1.48 1.74
CA VAL A 291 -5.27 1.51 0.81
C VAL A 291 -6.38 2.45 1.28
N VAL A 292 -6.75 2.41 2.56
CA VAL A 292 -7.81 3.26 3.12
C VAL A 292 -7.40 4.74 3.09
N ILE A 293 -6.15 5.03 3.46
CA ILE A 293 -5.62 6.41 3.45
C ILE A 293 -5.56 6.95 2.01
N ALA A 294 -5.10 6.14 1.05
CA ALA A 294 -5.04 6.53 -0.36
C ALA A 294 -6.44 6.76 -0.95
N THR A 295 -7.41 5.91 -0.63
CA THR A 295 -8.81 6.08 -1.09
C THR A 295 -9.38 7.41 -0.59
N MET A 296 -9.22 7.72 0.69
CA MET A 296 -9.72 8.98 1.25
C MET A 296 -8.96 10.20 0.75
N SER A 297 -7.66 10.06 0.46
CA SER A 297 -6.86 11.07 -0.21
C SER A 297 -7.40 11.38 -1.62
N THR A 298 -7.73 10.32 -2.40
CA THR A 298 -8.33 10.47 -3.73
C THR A 298 -9.68 11.18 -3.68
N VAL A 299 -10.56 10.76 -2.77
CA VAL A 299 -11.88 11.38 -2.59
C VAL A 299 -11.73 12.84 -2.18
N GLY A 300 -10.83 13.15 -1.25
CA GLY A 300 -10.55 14.51 -0.80
C GLY A 300 -10.03 15.40 -1.94
N LEU A 301 -9.08 14.89 -2.73
CA LEU A 301 -8.53 15.61 -3.88
C LEU A 301 -9.61 15.94 -4.92
N GLY A 302 -10.44 14.95 -5.26
CA GLY A 302 -11.57 15.13 -6.19
C GLY A 302 -12.57 16.16 -5.68
N TRP A 303 -12.95 16.08 -4.39
CA TRP A 303 -13.83 17.05 -3.76
C TRP A 303 -13.24 18.47 -3.76
N GLY A 304 -11.95 18.61 -3.47
CA GLY A 304 -11.25 19.90 -3.50
C GLY A 304 -11.27 20.54 -4.88
N ARG A 305 -11.03 19.75 -5.94
CA ARG A 305 -11.10 20.21 -7.34
C ARG A 305 -12.52 20.61 -7.73
N ALA A 306 -13.51 19.77 -7.43
CA ALA A 306 -14.92 20.04 -7.76
C ALA A 306 -15.42 21.33 -7.09
N THR A 307 -15.18 21.53 -5.81
CA THR A 307 -15.63 22.73 -5.08
C THR A 307 -14.90 24.01 -5.51
N ARG A 308 -13.76 23.90 -6.18
CA ARG A 308 -13.10 25.04 -6.83
C ARG A 308 -13.81 25.46 -8.11
N ALA A 309 -14.17 24.50 -8.96
CA ALA A 309 -14.91 24.76 -10.21
C ALA A 309 -16.24 25.45 -9.93
N GLU A 310 -17.01 25.00 -8.92
CA GLU A 310 -18.24 25.68 -8.50
C GLU A 310 -18.03 27.13 -8.07
N GLY A 311 -16.91 27.47 -7.43
CA GLY A 311 -16.55 28.84 -7.05
C GLY A 311 -16.17 29.74 -8.24
N ALA A 312 -15.78 29.16 -9.37
CA ALA A 312 -15.48 29.87 -10.62
C ALA A 312 -16.73 30.10 -11.49
N LEU A 313 -17.81 29.32 -11.27
CA LEU A 313 -19.08 29.41 -12.03
C LEU A 313 -19.93 30.65 -11.73
N VAL A 314 -19.45 31.61 -10.94
CA VAL A 314 -20.14 32.89 -10.71
C VAL A 314 -19.87 33.90 -11.84
N VAL A 315 -19.07 33.55 -12.84
CA VAL A 315 -18.77 34.39 -14.00
C VAL A 315 -19.18 33.67 -15.27
N ASP A 316 -20.33 34.04 -15.82
CA ASP A 316 -20.96 33.66 -17.10
C ASP A 316 -21.49 32.21 -17.23
N ALA A 317 -22.81 32.10 -17.03
CA ALA A 317 -23.56 30.83 -17.10
C ALA A 317 -23.78 30.32 -18.51
N ASP A 318 -23.58 31.09 -19.57
CA ASP A 318 -23.94 30.72 -20.94
C ASP A 318 -22.83 30.03 -21.73
N ASP A 319 -21.56 30.26 -21.39
CA ASP A 319 -20.41 29.61 -22.08
C ASP A 319 -19.99 28.27 -21.46
N VAL A 320 -20.43 27.97 -20.24
CA VAL A 320 -19.98 26.81 -19.46
C VAL A 320 -20.79 25.54 -19.73
N VAL A 321 -22.01 25.67 -20.26
CA VAL A 321 -22.88 24.49 -20.50
C VAL A 321 -22.35 23.63 -21.65
N GLU A 322 -21.69 24.23 -22.65
CA GLU A 322 -21.19 23.53 -23.83
C GLU A 322 -19.82 22.82 -23.54
N GLU A 323 -19.02 23.35 -22.59
CA GLU A 323 -17.72 22.77 -22.20
C GLU A 323 -17.88 21.66 -21.14
N LEU A 324 -18.90 21.74 -20.27
CA LEU A 324 -19.19 20.73 -19.24
C LEU A 324 -19.82 19.44 -19.81
N GLU A 325 -20.43 19.50 -20.99
CA GLU A 325 -20.93 18.30 -21.67
C GLU A 325 -19.80 17.42 -22.28
N GLN A 326 -18.58 17.95 -22.44
CA GLN A 326 -17.40 17.21 -22.90
C GLN A 326 -16.46 16.74 -21.77
N GLU A 327 -16.55 17.29 -20.56
CA GLU A 327 -15.76 16.81 -19.43
C GLU A 327 -16.53 15.75 -18.62
N VAL A 328 -16.14 14.49 -18.87
CA VAL A 328 -16.32 13.30 -18.03
C VAL A 328 -17.56 13.34 -17.11
N SER A 329 -18.63 12.74 -17.56
CA SER A 329 -19.82 12.48 -16.75
C SER A 329 -19.43 11.87 -15.40
N VAL A 330 -19.92 12.46 -14.29
CA VAL A 330 -19.75 11.91 -12.92
C VAL A 330 -20.18 10.44 -12.86
N GLY A 331 -21.02 9.97 -13.78
CA GLY A 331 -21.42 8.58 -13.95
C GLY A 331 -20.32 7.67 -14.48
N ASP A 332 -19.34 8.17 -15.22
CA ASP A 332 -18.22 7.38 -15.74
C ASP A 332 -17.10 7.20 -14.70
N LEU A 333 -16.98 8.15 -13.76
CA LEU A 333 -16.05 8.09 -12.63
C LEU A 333 -16.55 7.20 -11.49
N TYR A 334 -17.84 6.91 -11.40
CA TYR A 334 -18.43 6.13 -10.31
C TYR A 334 -18.98 4.79 -10.82
N ARG A 335 -18.20 3.73 -10.68
CA ARG A 335 -18.63 2.34 -10.90
C ARG A 335 -19.12 1.74 -9.57
N PRO A 336 -20.43 1.84 -9.23
CA PRO A 336 -20.92 1.49 -7.89
C PRO A 336 -20.63 0.03 -7.50
N TRP A 337 -20.71 -0.89 -8.43
CA TRP A 337 -20.42 -2.30 -8.18
C TRP A 337 -18.92 -2.59 -7.96
N ALA A 338 -18.02 -1.93 -8.68
CA ALA A 338 -16.59 -2.05 -8.48
C ALA A 338 -16.20 -1.47 -7.11
N THR A 339 -16.71 -0.29 -6.77
CA THR A 339 -16.49 0.35 -5.48
C THR A 339 -17.06 -0.49 -4.34
N LEU A 340 -18.29 -0.99 -4.45
CA LEU A 340 -18.90 -1.85 -3.45
C LEU A 340 -18.08 -3.14 -3.24
N ARG A 341 -17.62 -3.76 -4.33
CA ARG A 341 -16.78 -4.96 -4.26
C ARG A 341 -15.45 -4.69 -3.53
N VAL A 342 -14.79 -3.58 -3.84
CA VAL A 342 -13.55 -3.17 -3.18
C VAL A 342 -13.80 -2.92 -1.69
N VAL A 343 -14.80 -2.11 -1.34
CA VAL A 343 -15.14 -1.81 0.07
C VAL A 343 -15.54 -3.07 0.82
N ALA A 344 -16.35 -3.95 0.22
CA ALA A 344 -16.78 -5.20 0.86
C ALA A 344 -15.58 -6.12 1.15
N LEU A 345 -14.68 -6.33 0.19
CA LEU A 345 -13.51 -7.19 0.36
C LEU A 345 -12.44 -6.57 1.28
N GLN A 346 -12.27 -5.25 1.27
CA GLN A 346 -11.39 -4.56 2.22
C GLN A 346 -11.79 -4.82 3.68
N ASN A 347 -13.07 -4.98 3.96
CA ASN A 347 -13.58 -5.26 5.31
C ASN A 347 -13.74 -6.76 5.58
N ALA A 348 -14.14 -7.56 4.58
CA ALA A 348 -14.34 -8.99 4.74
C ALA A 348 -13.01 -9.73 5.02
N VAL A 349 -11.91 -9.34 4.35
CA VAL A 349 -10.62 -10.02 4.50
C VAL A 349 -10.05 -9.90 5.93
N PRO A 350 -9.99 -8.72 6.56
CA PRO A 350 -9.63 -8.61 7.98
C PRO A 350 -10.60 -9.34 8.91
N ALA A 351 -11.90 -9.30 8.63
CA ALA A 351 -12.90 -9.99 9.45
C ALA A 351 -12.71 -11.51 9.41
N VAL A 352 -12.45 -12.09 8.25
CA VAL A 352 -12.16 -13.53 8.11
C VAL A 352 -10.91 -13.91 8.88
N ALA A 353 -9.85 -13.10 8.83
CA ALA A 353 -8.62 -13.35 9.58
C ALA A 353 -8.87 -13.29 11.10
N THR A 354 -9.67 -12.32 11.57
CA THR A 354 -10.03 -12.15 12.99
C THR A 354 -10.87 -13.32 13.49
N ILE A 355 -11.94 -13.64 12.79
CA ILE A 355 -12.88 -14.72 13.17
C ILE A 355 -12.17 -16.07 13.11
N GLY A 356 -11.38 -16.33 12.07
CA GLY A 356 -10.64 -17.57 11.93
C GLY A 356 -9.61 -17.78 13.03
N ALA A 357 -8.83 -16.74 13.37
CA ALA A 357 -7.89 -16.80 14.48
C ALA A 357 -8.61 -16.98 15.82
N TYR A 358 -9.68 -16.22 16.07
CA TYR A 358 -10.49 -16.38 17.28
C TYR A 358 -11.04 -17.82 17.41
N ALA A 359 -11.65 -18.35 16.35
CA ALA A 359 -12.23 -19.70 16.38
C ALA A 359 -11.17 -20.79 16.63
N LEU A 360 -10.00 -20.67 15.99
CA LEU A 360 -8.91 -21.63 16.23
C LEU A 360 -8.45 -21.58 17.68
N PHE A 361 -8.16 -20.39 18.22
CA PHE A 361 -7.53 -20.26 19.53
C PHE A 361 -8.54 -20.31 20.71
N SER A 362 -9.84 -20.25 20.44
CA SER A 362 -10.88 -20.47 21.47
C SER A 362 -11.09 -21.96 21.81
N VAL A 363 -10.68 -22.86 20.92
CA VAL A 363 -10.77 -24.32 21.14
C VAL A 363 -9.43 -24.98 21.46
N TRP A 364 -8.38 -24.20 21.47
CA TRP A 364 -7.01 -24.64 21.79
C TRP A 364 -6.70 -24.32 23.26
#